data_eee15e1e9a4e93f1e45babb45aa90941
#
_entry.id   eee15e1e9a4e93f1e45babb45aa90941
#
_cell.length_a   1.000
_cell.length_b   1.000
_cell.length_c   1.000
_cell.angle_alpha   90.00
_cell.angle_beta   90.00
_cell.angle_gamma   90.00
#
_symmetry.space_group_name_H-M   'P 1'
#
loop_
_entity.id
_entity.type
_entity.pdbx_description
1 polymer ?
#
loop_
_entity_poly.entity_id
_entity_poly.type
_entity_poly.pdbx_seq_one_letter_code
_entity_poly.pdbx_strand_id
1 'polypeptide(L)'
;MAIYLANGAVVTLNSVDLSDHVTAVTINRSFDELEVTAMGDSAHKFVKGLEASTITIDFLNDTAAGEVNATLQAAWGTTVPLTIKQTNAVVSATNPEFQTTVLVNNTQDVNGAVGDISTQSITFTCQSVIVVDTTP
;
A
#
# COMPACT_ATOMS: atom_id res chain seq x y z
N MET A 1 -11.35 -22.65 -1.18
CA MET A 1 -11.54 -21.33 -1.82
C MET A 1 -11.21 -20.25 -0.82
N ALA A 2 -10.33 -19.32 -1.19
CA ALA A 2 -9.85 -18.29 -0.28
C ALA A 2 -10.38 -16.91 -0.70
N ILE A 3 -11.69 -16.73 -0.53
CA ILE A 3 -12.36 -15.45 -0.76
C ILE A 3 -12.54 -14.77 0.57
N TYR A 4 -12.23 -13.47 0.64
CA TYR A 4 -12.20 -12.70 1.88
C TYR A 4 -13.28 -11.64 1.91
N LEU A 5 -13.88 -11.47 3.09
CA LEU A 5 -14.57 -10.24 3.41
C LEU A 5 -13.51 -9.17 3.72
N ALA A 6 -13.55 -8.03 3.05
CA ALA A 6 -12.56 -6.98 3.21
C ALA A 6 -12.78 -6.20 4.52
N ASN A 7 -12.61 -6.87 5.66
CA ASN A 7 -12.87 -6.30 6.97
C ASN A 7 -11.77 -6.61 8.01
N GLY A 8 -10.75 -7.35 7.61
CA GLY A 8 -9.71 -7.79 8.54
C GLY A 8 -8.31 -7.56 8.05
N ALA A 9 -8.10 -6.67 7.08
CA ALA A 9 -6.77 -6.37 6.55
C ALA A 9 -5.87 -5.81 7.65
N VAL A 10 -4.61 -6.24 7.66
CA VAL A 10 -3.60 -5.74 8.59
C VAL A 10 -2.65 -4.84 7.82
N VAL A 11 -2.53 -3.59 8.26
CA VAL A 11 -1.65 -2.58 7.66
C VAL A 11 -0.66 -2.11 8.70
N THR A 12 0.63 -2.31 8.45
CA THR A 12 1.71 -1.88 9.34
C THR A 12 2.64 -0.94 8.58
N LEU A 13 2.69 0.32 9.01
CA LEU A 13 3.53 1.36 8.41
C LEU A 13 4.64 1.72 9.40
N ASN A 14 5.90 1.60 8.97
CA ASN A 14 7.07 1.91 9.79
C ASN A 14 7.02 1.20 11.15
N SER A 15 6.63 -0.08 11.15
CA SER A 15 6.49 -0.94 12.32
C SER A 15 5.35 -0.54 13.27
N VAL A 16 4.46 0.36 12.85
CA VAL A 16 3.27 0.75 13.62
C VAL A 16 2.03 0.15 12.96
N ASP A 17 1.27 -0.63 13.71
CA ASP A 17 0.02 -1.23 13.24
C ASP A 17 -1.08 -0.17 13.24
N LEU A 18 -1.56 0.19 12.06
CA LEU A 18 -2.62 1.18 11.88
C LEU A 18 -3.94 0.56 11.43
N SER A 19 -4.07 -0.76 11.54
CA SER A 19 -5.19 -1.52 10.96
C SER A 19 -6.56 -1.05 11.46
N ASP A 20 -6.68 -0.65 12.71
CA ASP A 20 -7.94 -0.20 13.30
C ASP A 20 -8.38 1.20 12.84
N HIS A 21 -7.53 1.90 12.08
CA HIS A 21 -7.82 3.22 11.52
C HIS A 21 -7.91 3.19 9.99
N VAL A 22 -7.83 2.01 9.38
CA VAL A 22 -7.89 1.85 7.92
C VAL A 22 -9.31 1.52 7.51
N THR A 23 -9.88 2.31 6.61
CA THR A 23 -11.21 2.05 6.06
C THR A 23 -11.18 1.41 4.69
N ALA A 24 -10.08 1.58 3.95
CA ALA A 24 -9.89 0.92 2.65
C ALA A 24 -8.40 0.84 2.34
N VAL A 25 -8.00 -0.22 1.66
CA VAL A 25 -6.63 -0.38 1.18
C VAL A 25 -6.65 -1.03 -0.20
N THR A 26 -5.84 -0.50 -1.11
CA THR A 26 -5.72 -1.01 -2.47
C THR A 26 -4.25 -1.06 -2.86
N ILE A 27 -3.79 -2.23 -3.28
CA ILE A 27 -2.45 -2.42 -3.82
C ILE A 27 -2.58 -2.55 -5.33
N ASN A 28 -1.92 -1.67 -6.08
CA ASN A 28 -1.83 -1.75 -7.53
C ASN A 28 -0.39 -2.09 -7.90
N ARG A 29 -0.20 -3.30 -8.40
CA ARG A 29 1.11 -3.75 -8.86
C ARG A 29 1.19 -3.59 -10.36
N SER A 30 2.20 -2.91 -10.83
CA SER A 30 2.43 -2.72 -12.26
C SER A 30 3.93 -2.60 -12.53
N PHE A 31 4.30 -2.85 -13.76
CA PHE A 31 5.65 -2.61 -14.24
C PHE A 31 5.56 -1.92 -15.61
N ASP A 32 6.63 -1.25 -15.98
CA ASP A 32 6.70 -0.60 -17.28
C ASP A 32 6.82 -1.66 -18.38
N GLU A 33 6.05 -1.49 -19.45
CA GLU A 33 6.17 -2.30 -20.65
C GLU A 33 7.08 -1.57 -21.63
N LEU A 34 8.16 -2.22 -22.04
CA LEU A 34 9.11 -1.65 -23.00
C LEU A 34 8.91 -2.32 -24.34
N GLU A 35 8.58 -1.54 -25.37
CA GLU A 35 8.33 -2.09 -26.71
C GLU A 35 9.62 -2.48 -27.37
N VAL A 36 9.65 -3.70 -27.91
CA VAL A 36 10.78 -4.27 -28.63
C VAL A 36 10.36 -4.79 -30.01
N THR A 37 9.27 -4.26 -30.55
CA THR A 37 8.78 -4.62 -31.88
C THR A 37 9.83 -4.28 -32.94
N ALA A 38 10.12 -5.21 -33.83
CA ALA A 38 11.12 -5.06 -34.87
C ALA A 38 10.51 -5.32 -36.23
N MET A 39 11.26 -5.02 -37.28
CA MET A 39 10.84 -5.30 -38.64
C MET A 39 10.55 -6.78 -38.84
N GLY A 40 9.46 -7.08 -39.52
CA GLY A 40 9.03 -8.45 -39.77
C GLY A 40 8.07 -9.00 -38.69
N ASP A 41 7.92 -8.30 -37.56
CA ASP A 41 6.94 -8.68 -36.58
C ASP A 41 5.53 -8.34 -37.06
N SER A 42 4.60 -9.28 -36.85
CA SER A 42 3.19 -9.09 -37.18
C SER A 42 2.35 -8.59 -36.02
N ALA A 43 2.95 -8.44 -34.84
CA ALA A 43 2.31 -7.92 -33.62
C ALA A 43 3.33 -7.11 -32.81
N HIS A 44 2.82 -6.21 -31.97
CA HIS A 44 3.66 -5.50 -31.02
C HIS A 44 4.20 -6.45 -29.96
N LYS A 45 5.48 -6.31 -29.61
CA LYS A 45 6.15 -7.09 -28.58
C LYS A 45 6.64 -6.19 -27.47
N PHE A 46 6.49 -6.64 -26.24
CA PHE A 46 6.88 -5.89 -25.03
C PHE A 46 7.71 -6.76 -24.11
N VAL A 47 8.63 -6.13 -23.38
CA VAL A 47 9.38 -6.76 -22.31
C VAL A 47 9.14 -6.00 -21.01
N LYS A 48 9.35 -6.67 -19.89
CA LYS A 48 9.16 -6.10 -18.55
C LYS A 48 10.22 -5.04 -18.27
N GLY A 49 9.78 -3.84 -17.88
CA GLY A 49 10.64 -2.78 -17.38
C GLY A 49 10.68 -2.75 -15.86
N LEU A 50 10.83 -1.55 -15.29
CA LEU A 50 10.85 -1.37 -13.84
C LEU A 50 9.44 -1.48 -13.26
N GLU A 51 9.34 -1.98 -12.03
CA GLU A 51 8.07 -2.00 -11.32
C GLU A 51 7.69 -0.59 -10.87
N ALA A 52 6.43 -0.22 -11.11
CA ALA A 52 5.87 1.09 -10.78
C ALA A 52 4.57 0.90 -9.98
N SER A 53 4.68 0.26 -8.84
CA SER A 53 3.52 -0.09 -8.01
C SER A 53 3.15 1.07 -7.08
N THR A 54 1.87 1.14 -6.72
CA THR A 54 1.34 2.11 -5.77
C THR A 54 0.41 1.44 -4.78
N ILE A 55 0.28 2.05 -3.60
CA ILE A 55 -0.63 1.58 -2.56
C ILE A 55 -1.46 2.77 -2.11
N THR A 56 -2.78 2.64 -2.19
CA THR A 56 -3.72 3.66 -1.72
C THR A 56 -4.36 3.18 -0.43
N ILE A 57 -4.30 3.99 0.62
CA ILE A 57 -4.88 3.67 1.92
C ILE A 57 -5.74 4.84 2.37
N ASP A 58 -6.97 4.53 2.77
CA ASP A 58 -7.88 5.49 3.38
C ASP A 58 -7.85 5.28 4.90
N PHE A 59 -7.48 6.33 5.62
CA PHE A 59 -7.36 6.31 7.07
C PHE A 59 -8.43 7.17 7.73
N LEU A 60 -8.80 6.81 8.96
CA LEU A 60 -9.44 7.73 9.89
C LEU A 60 -8.35 8.56 10.56
N ASN A 61 -8.49 9.88 10.56
CA ASN A 61 -7.50 10.76 11.19
C ASN A 61 -7.52 10.59 12.71
N ASP A 62 -6.34 10.42 13.29
CA ASP A 62 -6.15 10.31 14.74
C ASP A 62 -4.81 10.94 15.09
N THR A 63 -4.85 12.02 15.86
CA THR A 63 -3.66 12.78 16.25
C THR A 63 -3.03 12.33 17.56
N ALA A 64 -3.56 11.29 18.19
CA ALA A 64 -2.96 10.75 19.41
C ALA A 64 -1.58 10.15 19.14
N ALA A 65 -0.76 10.05 20.18
CA ALA A 65 0.57 9.48 20.05
C ALA A 65 0.50 8.01 19.63
N GLY A 66 1.34 7.63 18.65
CA GLY A 66 1.38 6.28 18.12
C GLY A 66 0.26 5.95 17.11
N GLU A 67 -0.57 6.92 16.76
CA GLU A 67 -1.67 6.73 15.81
C GLU A 67 -1.31 7.27 14.42
N VAL A 68 -2.31 7.34 13.53
CA VAL A 68 -2.10 7.59 12.10
C VAL A 68 -1.33 8.88 11.82
N ASN A 69 -1.80 10.00 12.34
CA ASN A 69 -1.21 11.31 12.02
C ASN A 69 0.20 11.45 12.60
N ALA A 70 0.42 10.94 13.82
CA ALA A 70 1.75 10.98 14.43
C ALA A 70 2.74 10.08 13.67
N THR A 71 2.31 8.92 13.21
CA THR A 71 3.14 7.99 12.44
C THR A 71 3.52 8.60 11.08
N LEU A 72 2.56 9.20 10.38
CA LEU A 72 2.81 9.84 9.08
C LEU A 72 3.73 11.05 9.23
N GLN A 73 3.55 11.86 10.28
CA GLN A 73 4.38 13.02 10.53
C GLN A 73 5.83 12.62 10.82
N ALA A 74 6.03 11.56 11.59
CA ALA A 74 7.37 11.04 11.89
C ALA A 74 8.07 10.49 10.63
N ALA A 75 7.30 9.97 9.69
CA ALA A 75 7.82 9.41 8.43
C ALA A 75 7.86 10.42 7.28
N TRP A 76 7.41 11.64 7.51
CA TRP A 76 7.29 12.66 6.46
C TRP A 76 8.60 12.88 5.72
N GLY A 77 8.55 12.76 4.39
CA GLY A 77 9.72 12.96 3.53
C GLY A 77 10.73 11.82 3.55
N THR A 78 10.42 10.71 4.19
CA THR A 78 11.33 9.56 4.28
C THR A 78 10.73 8.32 3.63
N THR A 79 11.58 7.33 3.37
CA THR A 79 11.17 6.01 2.87
C THR A 79 11.08 5.07 4.06
N VAL A 80 9.92 4.46 4.24
CA VAL A 80 9.65 3.57 5.38
C VAL A 80 9.03 2.26 4.91
N PRO A 81 9.19 1.16 5.67
CA PRO A 81 8.59 -0.11 5.30
C PRO A 81 7.06 -0.08 5.49
N LEU A 82 6.37 -0.76 4.60
CA LEU A 82 4.91 -0.93 4.65
C LEU A 82 4.59 -2.39 4.37
N THR A 83 3.82 -3.02 5.25
CA THR A 83 3.38 -4.41 5.08
C THR A 83 1.87 -4.48 5.18
N ILE A 84 1.26 -5.32 4.35
CA ILE A 84 -0.19 -5.46 4.27
C ILE A 84 -0.54 -6.94 4.14
N LYS A 85 -1.48 -7.41 4.97
CA LYS A 85 -2.09 -8.74 4.83
C LYS A 85 -3.59 -8.59 4.63
N GLN A 86 -4.18 -9.54 3.94
CA GLN A 86 -5.63 -9.55 3.72
C GLN A 86 -6.40 -9.85 5.01
N THR A 87 -5.85 -10.70 5.87
CA THR A 87 -6.45 -11.05 7.17
C THR A 87 -5.38 -11.05 8.26
N ASN A 88 -5.81 -11.07 9.52
CA ASN A 88 -4.89 -11.10 10.66
C ASN A 88 -4.38 -12.51 11.00
N ALA A 89 -4.70 -13.51 10.20
CA ALA A 89 -4.17 -14.86 10.38
C ALA A 89 -2.68 -14.92 10.08
N VAL A 90 -2.05 -16.03 10.46
CA VAL A 90 -0.63 -16.28 10.18
C VAL A 90 -0.38 -16.26 8.68
N VAL A 91 0.74 -15.70 8.27
CA VAL A 91 1.14 -15.66 6.86
C VAL A 91 1.22 -17.07 6.29
N SER A 92 0.62 -17.27 5.13
CA SER A 92 0.58 -18.58 4.46
C SER A 92 0.34 -18.37 2.95
N ALA A 93 0.31 -19.45 2.20
CA ALA A 93 0.03 -19.40 0.77
C ALA A 93 -1.36 -18.84 0.46
N THR A 94 -2.33 -18.96 1.41
CA THR A 94 -3.67 -18.41 1.26
C THR A 94 -3.87 -17.08 1.99
N ASN A 95 -2.85 -16.61 2.72
CA ASN A 95 -2.84 -15.30 3.37
C ASN A 95 -1.46 -14.67 3.22
N PRO A 96 -1.06 -14.28 2.01
CA PRO A 96 0.27 -13.71 1.78
C PRO A 96 0.39 -12.32 2.41
N GLU A 97 1.60 -12.00 2.87
CA GLU A 97 1.95 -10.64 3.30
C GLU A 97 2.66 -9.91 2.17
N PHE A 98 2.17 -8.74 1.82
CA PHE A 98 2.77 -7.89 0.80
C PHE A 98 3.69 -6.89 1.49
N GLN A 99 4.98 -6.90 1.13
CA GLN A 99 6.02 -6.11 1.78
C GLN A 99 6.69 -5.21 0.76
N THR A 100 6.80 -3.94 1.09
CA THR A 100 7.51 -2.97 0.26
C THR A 100 8.02 -1.81 1.12
N THR A 101 8.71 -0.87 0.50
CA THR A 101 9.02 0.42 1.11
C THR A 101 8.32 1.51 0.33
N VAL A 102 7.85 2.54 1.02
CA VAL A 102 7.11 3.64 0.41
C VAL A 102 7.70 4.97 0.83
N LEU A 103 7.59 5.95 -0.05
CA LEU A 103 7.96 7.33 0.24
C LEU A 103 6.73 8.06 0.75
N VAL A 104 6.83 8.65 1.94
CA VAL A 104 5.76 9.46 2.52
C VAL A 104 5.93 10.89 2.00
N ASN A 105 5.23 11.20 0.92
CA ASN A 105 5.37 12.49 0.23
C ASN A 105 4.08 13.30 0.20
N ASN A 106 3.01 12.80 0.80
CA ASN A 106 1.75 13.53 0.88
C ASN A 106 0.97 13.08 2.11
N THR A 107 0.26 14.01 2.74
CA THR A 107 -0.64 13.75 3.85
C THR A 107 -1.82 14.70 3.76
N GLN A 108 -2.93 14.34 4.41
CA GLN A 108 -4.11 15.20 4.52
C GLN A 108 -4.40 15.36 6.02
N ASP A 109 -3.52 16.08 6.70
CA ASP A 109 -3.54 16.17 8.17
C ASP A 109 -4.81 16.81 8.72
N VAL A 110 -5.42 17.73 7.94
CA VAL A 110 -6.69 18.35 8.29
C VAL A 110 -7.62 18.18 7.09
N ASN A 111 -8.65 17.37 7.26
CA ASN A 111 -9.59 17.10 6.18
C ASN A 111 -10.93 16.69 6.78
N GLY A 112 -11.98 17.40 6.41
CA GLY A 112 -13.33 17.10 6.86
C GLY A 112 -14.25 18.30 6.75
N ALA A 113 -15.54 18.03 6.85
CA ALA A 113 -16.60 19.04 6.86
C ALA A 113 -17.44 18.87 8.11
N VAL A 114 -18.24 19.86 8.42
CA VAL A 114 -19.15 19.82 9.58
C VAL A 114 -20.08 18.61 9.45
N GLY A 115 -20.09 17.78 10.50
CA GLY A 115 -20.92 16.57 10.55
C GLY A 115 -20.24 15.31 10.04
N ASP A 116 -19.02 15.42 9.46
CA ASP A 116 -18.27 14.28 8.93
C ASP A 116 -17.11 13.89 9.85
N ILE A 117 -16.75 12.63 9.80
CA ILE A 117 -15.52 12.14 10.42
C ILE A 117 -14.34 12.61 9.58
N SER A 118 -13.28 13.08 10.22
CA SER A 118 -12.06 13.46 9.53
C SER A 118 -11.31 12.22 9.02
N THR A 119 -11.02 12.20 7.73
CA THR A 119 -10.36 11.08 7.06
C THR A 119 -9.23 11.59 6.18
N GLN A 120 -8.35 10.69 5.75
CA GLN A 120 -7.40 11.00 4.69
C GLN A 120 -7.21 9.81 3.77
N SER A 121 -7.04 10.09 2.49
CA SER A 121 -6.76 9.10 1.46
C SER A 121 -5.39 9.41 0.89
N ILE A 122 -4.46 8.47 1.03
CA ILE A 122 -3.07 8.65 0.62
C ILE A 122 -2.69 7.58 -0.39
N THR A 123 -2.10 8.01 -1.50
CA THR A 123 -1.49 7.10 -2.47
C THR A 123 0.02 7.13 -2.27
N PHE A 124 0.56 6.03 -1.76
CA PHE A 124 2.00 5.86 -1.58
C PHE A 124 2.63 5.33 -2.86
N THR A 125 3.75 5.92 -3.24
CA THR A 125 4.59 5.37 -4.31
C THR A 125 5.55 4.36 -3.71
N CYS A 126 5.55 3.13 -4.25
CA CYS A 126 6.47 2.10 -3.79
C CYS A 126 7.88 2.40 -4.27
N GLN A 127 8.85 2.35 -3.35
CA GLN A 127 10.25 2.61 -3.64
C GLN A 127 11.04 1.32 -3.91
N SER A 128 10.40 0.18 -3.72
CA SER A 128 10.99 -1.13 -3.99
C SER A 128 9.94 -2.06 -4.59
N VAL A 129 10.39 -3.18 -5.11
CA VAL A 129 9.51 -4.23 -5.62
C VAL A 129 8.64 -4.74 -4.46
N ILE A 130 7.36 -4.95 -4.72
CA ILE A 130 6.48 -5.58 -3.73
C ILE A 130 6.84 -7.06 -3.62
N VAL A 131 7.26 -7.47 -2.44
CA VAL A 131 7.58 -8.86 -2.14
C VAL A 131 6.34 -9.54 -1.57
N VAL A 132 5.99 -10.69 -2.14
CA VAL A 132 4.86 -11.50 -1.65
C VAL A 132 5.43 -12.60 -0.77
N ASP A 133 5.22 -12.48 0.54
CA ASP A 133 5.70 -13.44 1.53
C ASP A 133 4.57 -14.42 1.86
N THR A 134 4.81 -15.72 1.62
CA THR A 134 3.84 -16.78 1.90
C THR A 134 4.33 -17.73 2.98
N THR A 135 5.48 -17.46 3.60
CA THR A 135 6.04 -18.29 4.68
C THR A 135 5.82 -17.62 6.03
N PRO A 136 5.40 -18.40 7.05
CA PRO A 136 5.17 -17.86 8.39
C PRO A 136 6.46 -17.37 9.06
#